data_186b9ceecf86f56308af0fb0f47105fb
#
_entry.id   186b9ceecf86f56308af0fb0f47105fb
#
_cell.length_a   1.000
_cell.length_b   1.000
_cell.length_c   1.000
_cell.angle_alpha   90.00
_cell.angle_beta   90.00
_cell.angle_gamma   90.00
#
_symmetry.space_group_name_H-M   'P 1'
#
loop_
_entity.id
_entity.type
_entity.pdbx_description
1 polymer ?
#
loop_
_entity_poly.entity_id
_entity_poly.type
_entity_poly.pdbx_seq_one_letter_code
_entity_poly.pdbx_strand_id
1 'polypeptide(L)' 'MTIKVTLYVAGKVFDEIVQARDYADARQTALARNPTAQVVSVTAVF' A
#
# COMPACT_ATOMS: atom_id res chain seq x y z
N MET A 1 4.28 -12.44 2.58
CA MET A 1 4.34 -12.20 1.12
C MET A 1 4.67 -10.76 0.84
N THR A 2 5.28 -10.50 -0.30
CA THR A 2 5.63 -9.13 -0.72
C THR A 2 4.47 -8.55 -1.52
N ILE A 3 4.00 -7.38 -1.12
CA ILE A 3 2.84 -6.75 -1.73
C ILE A 3 3.17 -5.29 -2.06
N LYS A 4 2.80 -4.87 -3.26
CA LYS A 4 2.91 -3.49 -3.70
C LYS A 4 1.56 -2.80 -3.48
N VAL A 5 1.56 -1.74 -2.68
CA VAL A 5 0.39 -0.92 -2.43
C VAL A 5 0.62 0.43 -3.10
N THR A 6 -0.22 0.76 -4.07
CA THR A 6 -0.15 2.05 -4.75
C THR A 6 -1.05 3.04 -4.02
N LEU A 7 -0.47 4.17 -3.64
CA LEU A 7 -1.12 5.18 -2.82
C LEU A 7 -1.18 6.52 -3.53
N TYR A 8 -2.19 7.31 -3.19
CA TYR A 8 -2.38 8.67 -3.66
C TYR A 8 -2.37 9.62 -2.46
N VAL A 9 -1.46 10.59 -2.48
CA VAL A 9 -1.35 11.62 -1.43
C VAL A 9 -1.11 12.96 -2.09
N ALA A 10 -1.99 13.93 -1.83
CA ALA A 10 -1.79 15.33 -2.24
C ALA A 10 -1.45 15.48 -3.73
N GLY A 11 -2.15 14.74 -4.59
CA GLY A 11 -1.96 14.81 -6.04
C GLY A 11 -0.82 13.96 -6.57
N LYS A 12 -0.16 13.18 -5.73
CA LYS A 12 0.95 12.32 -6.14
C LYS A 12 0.62 10.86 -5.92
N VAL A 13 1.01 10.02 -6.87
CA VAL A 13 0.86 8.57 -6.81
C VAL A 13 2.24 7.96 -6.59
N PHE A 14 2.35 7.04 -5.63
CA PHE A 14 3.59 6.33 -5.35
C PHE A 14 3.28 4.93 -4.82
N ASP A 15 4.29 4.05 -4.85
CA ASP A 15 4.15 2.67 -4.40
C ASP A 15 4.86 2.45 -3.07
N GLU A 16 4.21 1.71 -2.18
CA GLU A 16 4.82 1.15 -0.97
C GLU A 16 4.96 -0.34 -1.15
N ILE A 17 6.17 -0.86 -0.94
CA ILE A 17 6.41 -2.30 -0.94
C ILE A 17 6.42 -2.77 0.50
N VAL A 18 5.50 -3.66 0.84
CA VAL A 18 5.34 -4.11 2.23
C VAL A 18 5.38 -5.64 2.32
N GLN A 19 5.90 -6.15 3.43
CA GLN A 19 5.79 -7.56 3.79
C GLN A 19 4.54 -7.73 4.63
N ALA A 20 3.63 -8.58 4.19
CA ALA A 20 2.33 -8.73 4.83
C ALA A 20 1.80 -10.16 4.66
N ARG A 21 0.82 -10.52 5.48
CA ARG A 21 0.18 -11.84 5.45
C ARG A 21 -0.81 -11.96 4.30
N ASP A 22 -1.47 -10.86 3.96
CA ASP A 22 -2.50 -10.82 2.93
C ASP A 22 -2.69 -9.37 2.47
N TYR A 23 -3.60 -9.17 1.53
CA TYR A 23 -3.85 -7.84 0.96
C TYR A 23 -4.41 -6.86 1.99
N ALA A 24 -5.29 -7.30 2.89
CA ALA A 24 -5.85 -6.42 3.91
C ALA A 24 -4.77 -5.95 4.88
N ASP A 25 -3.87 -6.84 5.28
CA ASP A 25 -2.74 -6.50 6.15
C ASP A 25 -1.79 -5.51 5.46
N ALA A 26 -1.48 -5.73 4.19
CA ALA A 26 -0.63 -4.83 3.41
C ALA A 26 -1.23 -3.42 3.33
N ARG A 27 -2.52 -3.34 3.06
CA ARG A 27 -3.24 -2.08 2.98
C ARG A 27 -3.18 -1.32 4.29
N GLN A 28 -3.43 -2.01 5.41
CA GLN A 28 -3.36 -1.39 6.73
C GLN A 28 -1.95 -0.90 7.05
N THR A 29 -0.94 -1.69 6.71
CA THR A 29 0.46 -1.31 6.93
C THR A 29 0.82 -0.05 6.15
N ALA A 30 0.45 0.01 4.88
CA ALA A 30 0.74 1.16 4.04
C ALA A 30 0.01 2.42 4.54
N LEU A 31 -1.25 2.27 4.96
CA LEU A 31 -2.03 3.40 5.49
C LEU A 31 -1.51 3.87 6.85
N ALA A 32 -0.99 2.96 7.67
CA ALA A 32 -0.38 3.35 8.95
C ALA A 32 0.83 4.25 8.75
N ARG A 33 1.59 4.02 7.67
CA ARG A 33 2.74 4.85 7.32
C ARG A 33 2.35 6.16 6.64
N ASN A 34 1.18 6.18 5.99
CA ASN A 34 0.70 7.29 5.19
C ASN A 34 -0.77 7.56 5.53
N PRO A 35 -1.06 8.12 6.72
CA PRO A 35 -2.44 8.18 7.23
C PRO A 35 -3.39 9.03 6.40
N THR A 36 -2.88 9.93 5.57
CA THR A 36 -3.72 10.77 4.71
C THR A 36 -3.86 10.21 3.29
N ALA A 37 -3.25 9.05 3.01
CA ALA A 37 -3.25 8.48 1.68
C ALA A 37 -4.55 7.75 1.37
N GLN A 38 -4.83 7.64 0.06
CA GLN A 38 -5.89 6.78 -0.46
C GLN A 38 -5.24 5.61 -1.20
N VAL A 39 -5.78 4.42 -1.02
CA VAL A 39 -5.28 3.24 -1.70
C VAL A 39 -5.84 3.20 -3.11
N VAL A 40 -4.96 3.19 -4.10
CA VAL A 40 -5.32 3.07 -5.51
C VAL A 40 -5.41 1.61 -5.92
N SER A 41 -4.40 0.82 -5.57
CA SER A 41 -4.38 -0.60 -5.90
C SER A 41 -3.48 -1.36 -4.93
N VAL A 42 -3.71 -2.68 -4.85
CA VAL A 42 -2.93 -3.59 -4.03
C VAL A 42 -2.63 -4.82 -4.88
N THR A 43 -1.35 -5.15 -5.06
CA THR A 43 -0.94 -6.24 -5.95
C THR A 43 0.19 -7.04 -5.30
N ALA A 44 0.09 -8.36 -5.36
CA ALA A 44 1.17 -9.22 -4.93
C ALA A 44 2.36 -9.10 -5.90
N VAL A 45 3.57 -9.11 -5.33
CA VAL A 45 4.81 -9.05 -6.10
C VAL A 45 5.47 -10.43 -6.05
N PHE A 46 5.71 -11.01 -7.19
CA PHE A 46 6.32 -12.34 -7.31
C PHE A 46 7.77 -12.27 -7.74
#